data_0b71e4846459a267329c4e90296d6284
#
_entry.id   0b71e4846459a267329c4e90296d6284
#
_cell.length_a   1.000
_cell.length_b   1.000
_cell.length_c   1.000
_cell.angle_alpha   90.00
_cell.angle_beta   90.00
_cell.angle_gamma   90.00
#
_symmetry.space_group_name_H-M   'P 1'
#
loop_
_entity.id
_entity.type
_entity.pdbx_description
1 polymer ?
#
loop_
_entity_poly.entity_id
_entity_poly.type
_entity_poly.pdbx_seq_one_letter_code
_entity_poly.pdbx_strand_id
1 'polypeptide(L)'
;MHKAFGISLQECLDMRCESNKIVLNVQTPSDKLCCPECGSHNVVRNGFTARRFVSVPIGCSKTFVEMKIQRVKCSDCGCIKNEDVDFAKGKRRHTAAFANMVIDLSRFATIQDIAWFLDVSWDMVRNIQMEFLQKEYGSPDLSNLRYISIDEFATHKGQVYKTIVVDLETGRIVFVGDGNGKASLEEFWNKLGDRKNDIKAVCTDLSSAYTGAVTANLPNASLVVDHFHVVKLMNERMDQLRRQLWHAEKDVNKRKVIKGTRWILLRNGNDIFDAKYKTRLDNVLNLNEPLMIAYYLKEDLREIWNQTNKDDAELVINEWVRQAMDSKIQPLVKMAATLRAYKPYILAWYDYLISNGPTEGINNKIKVLKRQMYGFRNDEFFTLKLYALHDKRLRI
;
A
#
# COMPACT_ATOMS: atom_id res chain seq x y z
N MET A 1 -7.30 -8.63 38.28
CA MET A 1 -6.51 -9.60 37.52
C MET A 1 -7.16 -9.96 36.18
N HIS A 2 -8.47 -10.28 36.19
CA HIS A 2 -9.19 -10.65 34.94
C HIS A 2 -9.08 -9.63 33.79
N LYS A 3 -9.28 -8.34 34.05
CA LYS A 3 -9.19 -7.31 32.99
C LYS A 3 -7.77 -7.09 32.45
N ALA A 4 -6.73 -7.29 33.26
CA ALA A 4 -5.35 -7.02 32.87
C ALA A 4 -4.74 -8.10 31.96
N PHE A 5 -5.17 -9.36 32.10
CA PHE A 5 -4.61 -10.50 31.37
C PHE A 5 -5.59 -11.10 30.35
N GLY A 6 -6.81 -10.58 30.25
CA GLY A 6 -7.84 -11.13 29.39
C GLY A 6 -8.35 -12.51 29.83
N ILE A 7 -8.21 -12.85 31.14
CA ILE A 7 -8.66 -14.09 31.74
C ILE A 7 -9.97 -13.80 32.47
N SER A 8 -11.10 -14.29 31.96
CA SER A 8 -12.42 -13.95 32.49
C SER A 8 -13.11 -15.11 33.21
N LEU A 9 -12.90 -16.33 32.74
CA LEU A 9 -13.58 -17.53 33.28
C LEU A 9 -12.77 -18.24 34.34
N GLN A 10 -11.44 -18.15 34.32
CA GLN A 10 -10.53 -18.88 35.20
C GLN A 10 -10.27 -18.07 36.48
N GLU A 11 -10.09 -18.79 37.57
CA GLU A 11 -9.60 -18.24 38.82
C GLU A 11 -8.08 -18.42 38.95
N CYS A 12 -7.40 -17.46 39.60
CA CYS A 12 -5.99 -17.56 39.88
C CYS A 12 -5.80 -18.31 41.22
N LEU A 13 -5.09 -19.43 41.18
CA LEU A 13 -4.79 -20.22 42.35
C LEU A 13 -3.62 -19.65 43.12
N ASP A 14 -2.53 -19.34 42.40
CA ASP A 14 -1.33 -18.73 42.95
C ASP A 14 -0.60 -17.87 41.93
N MET A 15 0.29 -17.02 42.44
CA MET A 15 1.23 -16.23 41.63
C MET A 15 2.64 -16.42 42.19
N ARG A 16 3.55 -16.91 41.35
CA ARG A 16 4.96 -17.11 41.70
C ARG A 16 5.84 -16.10 41.00
N CYS A 17 6.75 -15.48 41.74
CA CYS A 17 7.77 -14.60 41.19
C CYS A 17 9.12 -15.33 41.23
N GLU A 18 9.70 -15.61 40.07
CA GLU A 18 10.97 -16.29 39.89
C GLU A 18 11.95 -15.33 39.18
N SER A 19 12.96 -14.81 39.89
CA SER A 19 13.99 -13.91 39.36
C SER A 19 13.41 -12.82 38.40
N ASN A 20 13.26 -13.09 37.11
CA ASN A 20 12.75 -12.16 36.08
C ASN A 20 11.48 -12.70 35.41
N LYS A 21 10.74 -13.60 36.06
CA LYS A 21 9.53 -14.22 35.50
C LYS A 21 8.41 -14.19 36.55
N ILE A 22 7.21 -13.99 36.07
CA ILE A 22 5.97 -14.08 36.86
C ILE A 22 5.15 -15.23 36.24
N VAL A 23 4.73 -16.16 37.09
CA VAL A 23 3.93 -17.31 36.69
C VAL A 23 2.60 -17.26 37.42
N LEU A 24 1.51 -17.17 36.69
CA LEU A 24 0.13 -17.22 37.17
C LEU A 24 -0.41 -18.63 36.97
N ASN A 25 -0.71 -19.35 38.05
CA ASN A 25 -1.43 -20.61 37.98
C ASN A 25 -2.93 -20.33 37.95
N VAL A 26 -3.61 -20.77 36.92
CA VAL A 26 -5.06 -20.59 36.76
C VAL A 26 -5.77 -21.91 36.51
N GLN A 27 -7.03 -21.98 36.93
CA GLN A 27 -7.91 -23.11 36.63
C GLN A 27 -9.33 -22.65 36.36
N THR A 28 -10.09 -23.44 35.59
CA THR A 28 -11.53 -23.23 35.47
C THR A 28 -12.23 -23.83 36.69
N PRO A 29 -13.00 -23.04 37.44
CA PRO A 29 -13.81 -23.54 38.57
C PRO A 29 -14.75 -24.67 38.09
N SER A 30 -15.05 -25.60 38.99
CA SER A 30 -15.84 -26.79 38.65
C SER A 30 -17.27 -26.45 38.18
N ASP A 31 -17.84 -25.40 38.75
CA ASP A 31 -19.19 -24.87 38.43
C ASP A 31 -19.23 -24.20 37.05
N LYS A 32 -18.08 -23.78 36.49
CA LYS A 32 -17.96 -23.15 35.18
C LYS A 32 -17.51 -24.13 34.08
N LEU A 33 -17.18 -25.38 34.44
CA LEU A 33 -16.84 -26.37 33.45
C LEU A 33 -18.08 -26.73 32.63
N CYS A 34 -17.93 -26.73 31.29
CA CYS A 34 -18.98 -27.11 30.38
C CYS A 34 -18.41 -27.96 29.21
N CYS A 35 -19.29 -28.66 28.55
CA CYS A 35 -18.96 -29.39 27.34
C CYS A 35 -18.68 -28.42 26.17
N PRO A 36 -17.52 -28.49 25.52
CA PRO A 36 -17.21 -27.58 24.39
C PRO A 36 -18.06 -27.87 23.14
N GLU A 37 -18.80 -28.98 23.08
CA GLU A 37 -19.65 -29.34 21.96
C GLU A 37 -21.09 -28.87 22.11
N CYS A 38 -21.72 -29.19 23.26
CA CYS A 38 -23.15 -28.91 23.49
C CYS A 38 -23.41 -27.86 24.59
N GLY A 39 -22.37 -27.32 25.23
CA GLY A 39 -22.49 -26.32 26.29
C GLY A 39 -23.01 -26.83 27.62
N SER A 40 -23.33 -28.13 27.77
CA SER A 40 -23.87 -28.70 29.01
C SER A 40 -22.85 -28.65 30.13
N HIS A 41 -23.31 -28.34 31.35
CA HIS A 41 -22.54 -28.41 32.59
C HIS A 41 -22.53 -29.81 33.21
N ASN A 42 -23.26 -30.79 32.63
CA ASN A 42 -23.28 -32.20 33.09
C ASN A 42 -22.03 -32.90 32.57
N VAL A 43 -20.87 -32.52 33.09
CA VAL A 43 -19.57 -33.02 32.67
C VAL A 43 -18.78 -33.62 33.81
N VAL A 44 -18.02 -34.69 33.51
CA VAL A 44 -17.10 -35.32 34.48
C VAL A 44 -15.67 -35.13 34.00
N ARG A 45 -14.77 -34.79 34.89
CA ARG A 45 -13.33 -34.68 34.59
C ARG A 45 -12.76 -36.04 34.20
N ASN A 46 -12.06 -36.06 33.04
CA ASN A 46 -11.46 -37.26 32.46
C ASN A 46 -9.96 -37.02 32.14
N GLY A 47 -9.21 -36.52 33.13
CA GLY A 47 -7.80 -36.13 32.98
C GLY A 47 -7.58 -34.68 32.63
N PHE A 48 -6.32 -34.31 32.44
CA PHE A 48 -5.95 -32.94 32.06
C PHE A 48 -4.69 -32.91 31.24
N THR A 49 -4.47 -31.75 30.54
CA THR A 49 -3.22 -31.43 29.84
C THR A 49 -2.64 -30.15 30.44
N ALA A 50 -1.42 -30.21 30.99
CA ALA A 50 -0.74 -29.00 31.46
C ALA A 50 -0.23 -28.17 30.28
N ARG A 51 -0.56 -26.89 30.27
CA ARG A 51 -0.09 -25.93 29.25
C ARG A 51 0.42 -24.66 29.90
N ARG A 52 1.44 -24.07 29.24
CA ARG A 52 2.00 -22.78 29.60
C ARG A 52 1.79 -21.82 28.41
N PHE A 53 1.33 -20.61 28.71
CA PHE A 53 1.06 -19.55 27.76
C PHE A 53 1.89 -18.31 28.07
N VAL A 54 2.51 -17.71 27.08
CA VAL A 54 3.13 -16.38 27.22
C VAL A 54 2.02 -15.34 27.34
N SER A 55 2.14 -14.44 28.30
CA SER A 55 1.20 -13.33 28.54
C SER A 55 1.88 -11.98 28.45
N VAL A 56 1.11 -10.89 28.56
CA VAL A 56 1.66 -9.54 28.59
C VAL A 56 2.64 -9.39 29.77
N PRO A 57 3.82 -8.77 29.58
CA PRO A 57 4.77 -8.59 30.67
C PRO A 57 4.21 -7.66 31.74
N ILE A 58 4.62 -7.88 32.97
CA ILE A 58 4.36 -6.98 34.12
C ILE A 58 5.67 -6.26 34.45
N GLY A 59 5.71 -4.95 34.26
CA GLY A 59 6.94 -4.21 34.34
C GLY A 59 7.98 -4.76 33.35
N CYS A 60 9.17 -5.11 33.85
CA CYS A 60 10.22 -5.73 33.06
C CYS A 60 10.23 -7.26 33.11
N SER A 61 9.27 -7.88 33.80
CA SER A 61 9.23 -9.34 34.02
C SER A 61 8.36 -10.03 32.99
N LYS A 62 8.92 -11.08 32.39
CA LYS A 62 8.18 -11.96 31.46
C LYS A 62 7.08 -12.71 32.26
N THR A 63 5.87 -12.70 31.73
CA THR A 63 4.72 -13.30 32.40
C THR A 63 4.22 -14.53 31.67
N PHE A 64 3.93 -15.57 32.42
CA PHE A 64 3.36 -16.81 31.95
C PHE A 64 2.05 -17.12 32.66
N VAL A 65 1.12 -17.71 31.95
CA VAL A 65 -0.08 -18.33 32.50
C VAL A 65 0.08 -19.84 32.39
N GLU A 66 0.03 -20.55 33.52
CA GLU A 66 0.02 -22.00 33.58
C GLU A 66 -1.38 -22.48 33.92
N MET A 67 -1.85 -23.49 33.20
CA MET A 67 -3.17 -24.06 33.38
C MET A 67 -3.16 -25.56 33.15
N LYS A 68 -3.86 -26.31 33.99
CA LYS A 68 -4.24 -27.71 33.75
C LYS A 68 -5.58 -27.71 33.04
N ILE A 69 -5.55 -27.72 31.69
CA ILE A 69 -6.74 -27.77 30.84
C ILE A 69 -7.43 -29.11 31.07
N GLN A 70 -8.66 -29.06 31.56
CA GLN A 70 -9.42 -30.28 31.87
C GLN A 70 -9.92 -30.94 30.61
N ARG A 71 -9.74 -32.26 30.52
CA ARG A 71 -10.47 -33.09 29.57
C ARG A 71 -11.78 -33.47 30.24
N VAL A 72 -12.89 -33.20 29.59
CA VAL A 72 -14.23 -33.45 30.11
C VAL A 72 -14.94 -34.53 29.29
N LYS A 73 -15.70 -35.39 29.99
CA LYS A 73 -16.64 -36.31 29.40
C LYS A 73 -18.04 -35.77 29.69
N CYS A 74 -18.81 -35.49 28.63
CA CYS A 74 -20.18 -35.01 28.76
C CYS A 74 -21.14 -36.18 28.92
N SER A 75 -22.04 -36.11 29.89
CA SER A 75 -23.08 -37.12 30.10
C SER A 75 -24.23 -36.98 29.11
N ASP A 76 -24.46 -35.78 28.57
CA ASP A 76 -25.61 -35.48 27.71
C ASP A 76 -25.34 -35.84 26.24
N CYS A 77 -24.17 -35.51 25.70
CA CYS A 77 -23.82 -35.79 24.29
C CYS A 77 -22.72 -36.85 24.11
N GLY A 78 -22.17 -37.40 25.19
CA GLY A 78 -21.12 -38.39 25.15
C GLY A 78 -19.75 -37.92 24.68
N CYS A 79 -19.59 -36.63 24.35
CA CYS A 79 -18.35 -36.06 23.86
C CYS A 79 -17.24 -36.11 24.93
N ILE A 80 -15.99 -36.41 24.50
CA ILE A 80 -14.80 -36.40 25.33
C ILE A 80 -13.81 -35.43 24.67
N LYS A 81 -13.70 -34.20 25.17
CA LYS A 81 -12.81 -33.16 24.65
C LYS A 81 -12.17 -32.35 25.78
N ASN A 82 -11.12 -31.59 25.47
CA ASN A 82 -10.59 -30.60 26.39
C ASN A 82 -11.56 -29.42 26.48
N GLU A 83 -11.67 -28.82 27.67
CA GLU A 83 -12.41 -27.58 27.88
C GLU A 83 -11.89 -26.46 26.96
N ASP A 84 -12.75 -25.53 26.61
CA ASP A 84 -12.35 -24.32 25.90
C ASP A 84 -11.73 -23.32 26.86
N VAL A 85 -10.66 -22.67 26.40
CA VAL A 85 -9.93 -21.63 27.15
C VAL A 85 -10.21 -20.29 26.50
N ASP A 86 -10.81 -19.35 27.22
CA ASP A 86 -11.25 -18.04 26.69
C ASP A 86 -10.09 -17.12 26.30
N PHE A 87 -8.98 -17.17 27.05
CA PHE A 87 -7.81 -16.34 26.81
C PHE A 87 -6.81 -16.88 25.78
N ALA A 88 -6.99 -18.13 25.29
CA ALA A 88 -6.10 -18.75 24.30
C ALA A 88 -6.82 -19.76 23.42
N LYS A 89 -7.04 -19.47 22.14
CA LYS A 89 -7.75 -20.36 21.22
C LYS A 89 -6.87 -21.47 20.67
N GLY A 90 -7.39 -22.69 20.66
CA GLY A 90 -6.79 -23.86 20.02
C GLY A 90 -5.41 -24.23 20.58
N LYS A 91 -4.42 -24.44 19.67
CA LYS A 91 -3.06 -24.87 20.04
C LYS A 91 -2.09 -23.71 20.37
N ARG A 92 -2.55 -22.47 20.42
CA ARG A 92 -1.69 -21.31 20.68
C ARG A 92 -0.98 -21.41 22.02
N ARG A 93 0.27 -20.90 22.10
CA ARG A 93 1.09 -20.86 23.31
C ARG A 93 1.22 -19.45 23.87
N HIS A 94 0.29 -18.59 23.58
CA HIS A 94 0.21 -17.22 24.07
C HIS A 94 -1.24 -16.83 24.35
N THR A 95 -1.44 -15.85 25.21
CA THR A 95 -2.77 -15.29 25.49
C THR A 95 -3.22 -14.35 24.38
N ALA A 96 -4.53 -14.11 24.24
CA ALA A 96 -5.08 -13.14 23.31
C ALA A 96 -4.58 -11.71 23.61
N ALA A 97 -4.43 -11.35 24.90
CA ALA A 97 -3.87 -10.07 25.30
C ALA A 97 -2.44 -9.87 24.81
N PHE A 98 -1.60 -10.93 24.89
CA PHE A 98 -0.25 -10.92 24.34
C PHE A 98 -0.26 -10.74 22.81
N ALA A 99 -1.14 -11.45 22.10
CA ALA A 99 -1.28 -11.29 20.66
C ALA A 99 -1.66 -9.86 20.27
N ASN A 100 -2.61 -9.24 20.98
CA ASN A 100 -2.98 -7.84 20.74
C ASN A 100 -1.79 -6.89 20.95
N MET A 101 -1.01 -7.08 22.02
CA MET A 101 0.22 -6.30 22.26
C MET A 101 1.23 -6.44 21.11
N VAL A 102 1.46 -7.64 20.60
CA VAL A 102 2.33 -7.88 19.45
C VAL A 102 1.83 -7.13 18.22
N ILE A 103 0.51 -7.12 17.96
CA ILE A 103 -0.09 -6.40 16.84
C ILE A 103 0.11 -4.89 16.98
N ASP A 104 -0.10 -4.33 18.17
CA ASP A 104 0.08 -2.90 18.41
C ASP A 104 1.55 -2.48 18.25
N LEU A 105 2.50 -3.25 18.77
CA LEU A 105 3.92 -3.03 18.56
C LEU A 105 4.34 -3.14 17.08
N SER A 106 3.66 -3.97 16.30
CA SER A 106 3.95 -4.20 14.87
C SER A 106 3.72 -2.98 13.98
N ARG A 107 3.11 -1.92 14.51
CA ARG A 107 2.85 -0.67 13.78
C ARG A 107 4.10 0.21 13.65
N PHE A 108 5.05 0.05 14.55
CA PHE A 108 6.25 0.89 14.63
C PHE A 108 7.57 0.13 14.83
N ALA A 109 7.52 -1.19 15.07
CA ALA A 109 8.72 -2.02 15.24
C ALA A 109 8.72 -3.19 14.25
N THR A 110 9.92 -3.68 13.93
CA THR A 110 10.08 -4.88 13.10
C THR A 110 9.75 -6.14 13.88
N ILE A 111 9.50 -7.26 13.18
CA ILE A 111 9.28 -8.57 13.84
C ILE A 111 10.47 -8.91 14.75
N GLN A 112 11.70 -8.60 14.32
CA GLN A 112 12.91 -8.88 15.07
C GLN A 112 12.99 -8.05 16.35
N ASP A 113 12.69 -6.75 16.27
CA ASP A 113 12.70 -5.86 17.44
C ASP A 113 11.67 -6.29 18.47
N ILE A 114 10.45 -6.67 18.01
CA ILE A 114 9.39 -7.18 18.89
C ILE A 114 9.80 -8.50 19.54
N ALA A 115 10.39 -9.42 18.77
CA ALA A 115 10.86 -10.70 19.28
C ALA A 115 11.93 -10.52 20.36
N TRP A 116 12.89 -9.61 20.17
CA TRP A 116 13.90 -9.25 21.16
C TRP A 116 13.29 -8.56 22.38
N PHE A 117 12.45 -7.57 22.14
CA PHE A 117 11.83 -6.79 23.23
C PHE A 117 10.98 -7.67 24.16
N LEU A 118 10.21 -8.62 23.60
CA LEU A 118 9.34 -9.51 24.34
C LEU A 118 10.01 -10.83 24.73
N ASP A 119 11.26 -11.05 24.35
CA ASP A 119 12.02 -12.31 24.55
C ASP A 119 11.22 -13.54 24.09
N VAL A 120 10.76 -13.52 22.85
CA VAL A 120 10.03 -14.62 22.18
C VAL A 120 10.65 -14.92 20.81
N SER A 121 10.26 -16.05 20.21
CA SER A 121 10.76 -16.42 18.90
C SER A 121 10.20 -15.48 17.81
N TRP A 122 11.01 -15.23 16.78
CA TRP A 122 10.61 -14.51 15.57
C TRP A 122 9.34 -15.12 14.93
N ASP A 123 9.28 -16.47 14.89
CA ASP A 123 8.13 -17.20 14.34
C ASP A 123 6.84 -16.95 15.12
N MET A 124 6.91 -16.83 16.44
CA MET A 124 5.73 -16.49 17.25
C MET A 124 5.17 -15.13 16.86
N VAL A 125 6.01 -14.10 16.77
CA VAL A 125 5.60 -12.76 16.39
C VAL A 125 5.02 -12.76 14.97
N ARG A 126 5.73 -13.40 14.01
CA ARG A 126 5.28 -13.51 12.62
C ARG A 126 3.92 -14.22 12.51
N ASN A 127 3.73 -15.32 13.20
CA ASN A 127 2.50 -16.10 13.12
C ASN A 127 1.32 -15.34 13.73
N ILE A 128 1.52 -14.61 14.82
CA ILE A 128 0.50 -13.71 15.40
C ILE A 128 0.12 -12.64 14.38
N GLN A 129 1.09 -11.99 13.75
CA GLN A 129 0.82 -10.96 12.73
C GLN A 129 0.10 -11.57 11.52
N MET A 130 0.55 -12.72 11.02
CA MET A 130 -0.04 -13.38 9.86
C MET A 130 -1.51 -13.73 10.11
N GLU A 131 -1.82 -14.32 11.25
CA GLU A 131 -3.19 -14.69 11.64
C GLU A 131 -4.09 -13.45 11.74
N PHE A 132 -3.61 -12.38 12.36
CA PHE A 132 -4.35 -11.12 12.45
C PHE A 132 -4.60 -10.53 11.06
N LEU A 133 -3.55 -10.41 10.25
CA LEU A 133 -3.65 -9.80 8.92
C LEU A 133 -4.58 -10.61 8.00
N GLN A 134 -4.50 -11.94 8.06
CA GLN A 134 -5.38 -12.81 7.27
C GLN A 134 -6.85 -12.64 7.67
N LYS A 135 -7.12 -12.54 8.97
CA LYS A 135 -8.49 -12.36 9.47
C LYS A 135 -9.09 -10.99 9.10
N GLU A 136 -8.31 -9.92 9.25
CA GLU A 136 -8.81 -8.55 9.08
C GLU A 136 -8.72 -8.05 7.63
N TYR A 137 -7.74 -8.54 6.85
CA TYR A 137 -7.42 -8.02 5.51
C TYR A 137 -7.33 -9.10 4.41
N GLY A 138 -7.54 -10.38 4.74
CA GLY A 138 -7.44 -11.48 3.78
C GLY A 138 -8.47 -11.42 2.64
N SER A 139 -9.55 -10.68 2.83
CA SER A 139 -10.60 -10.46 1.82
C SER A 139 -10.99 -8.98 1.81
N PRO A 140 -10.32 -8.13 1.02
CA PRO A 140 -10.68 -6.74 0.86
C PRO A 140 -12.12 -6.58 0.38
N ASP A 141 -12.84 -5.61 0.94
CA ASP A 141 -14.21 -5.30 0.53
C ASP A 141 -14.22 -4.55 -0.80
N LEU A 142 -14.94 -5.09 -1.79
CA LEU A 142 -15.10 -4.53 -3.13
C LEU A 142 -16.53 -4.01 -3.36
N SER A 143 -17.36 -3.90 -2.32
CA SER A 143 -18.81 -3.66 -2.49
C SER A 143 -19.18 -2.24 -2.95
N ASN A 144 -18.36 -1.23 -2.65
CA ASN A 144 -18.70 0.17 -2.89
C ASN A 144 -17.65 0.92 -3.72
N LEU A 145 -16.96 0.23 -4.61
CA LEU A 145 -15.94 0.84 -5.46
C LEU A 145 -16.56 1.63 -6.59
N ARG A 146 -16.31 2.95 -6.61
CA ARG A 146 -16.79 3.86 -7.68
C ARG A 146 -15.64 4.51 -8.44
N TYR A 147 -14.59 4.89 -7.74
CA TYR A 147 -13.41 5.53 -8.30
C TYR A 147 -12.17 4.77 -7.87
N ILE A 148 -11.45 4.25 -8.82
CA ILE A 148 -10.24 3.46 -8.55
C ILE A 148 -9.04 4.04 -9.27
N SER A 149 -7.85 3.82 -8.72
CA SER A 149 -6.62 4.00 -9.48
C SER A 149 -5.86 2.69 -9.60
N ILE A 150 -5.15 2.56 -10.71
CA ILE A 150 -4.29 1.42 -11.03
C ILE A 150 -2.88 1.94 -11.24
N ASP A 151 -1.92 1.36 -10.52
CA ASP A 151 -0.50 1.71 -10.63
C ASP A 151 0.37 0.49 -10.34
N GLU A 152 1.66 0.56 -10.67
CA GLU A 152 2.61 -0.49 -10.34
C GLU A 152 3.76 0.00 -9.49
N PHE A 153 4.37 -0.94 -8.78
CA PHE A 153 5.62 -0.70 -8.06
C PHE A 153 6.57 -1.89 -8.18
N ALA A 154 7.87 -1.61 -8.26
CA ALA A 154 8.88 -2.64 -8.25
C ALA A 154 9.03 -3.26 -6.85
N THR A 155 8.99 -4.59 -6.75
CA THR A 155 9.18 -5.33 -5.50
C THR A 155 10.65 -5.60 -5.22
N HIS A 156 11.41 -5.99 -6.24
CA HIS A 156 12.83 -6.33 -6.17
C HIS A 156 13.63 -5.65 -7.29
N LYS A 157 14.96 -5.69 -7.18
CA LYS A 157 15.84 -5.36 -8.31
C LYS A 157 15.62 -6.42 -9.40
N GLY A 158 15.62 -6.01 -10.68
CA GLY A 158 15.47 -6.95 -11.80
C GLY A 158 14.08 -7.00 -12.41
N GLN A 159 13.31 -5.89 -12.34
CA GLN A 159 12.01 -5.74 -13.02
C GLN A 159 10.90 -6.69 -12.51
N VAL A 160 10.91 -7.02 -11.22
CA VAL A 160 9.79 -7.71 -10.59
C VAL A 160 8.82 -6.68 -10.06
N TYR A 161 7.61 -6.65 -10.63
CA TYR A 161 6.57 -5.66 -10.32
C TYR A 161 5.35 -6.31 -9.68
N LYS A 162 4.60 -5.49 -8.94
CA LYS A 162 3.21 -5.77 -8.56
C LYS A 162 2.34 -4.59 -8.99
N THR A 163 1.14 -4.91 -9.44
CA THR A 163 0.08 -3.94 -9.73
C THR A 163 -0.79 -3.79 -8.49
N ILE A 164 -1.15 -2.56 -8.16
CA ILE A 164 -2.11 -2.26 -7.09
C ILE A 164 -3.35 -1.58 -7.68
N VAL A 165 -4.49 -1.92 -7.10
CA VAL A 165 -5.73 -1.18 -7.29
C VAL A 165 -6.07 -0.50 -5.98
N VAL A 166 -6.30 0.80 -6.04
CA VAL A 166 -6.61 1.65 -4.90
C VAL A 166 -8.00 2.23 -5.06
N ASP A 167 -8.80 2.15 -4.02
CA ASP A 167 -10.03 2.91 -3.90
C ASP A 167 -9.69 4.38 -3.62
N LEU A 168 -10.03 5.28 -4.52
CA LEU A 168 -9.72 6.70 -4.42
C LEU A 168 -10.55 7.45 -3.35
N GLU A 169 -11.70 6.89 -2.95
CA GLU A 169 -12.55 7.49 -1.92
C GLU A 169 -12.01 7.22 -0.51
N THR A 170 -11.49 6.01 -0.27
CA THR A 170 -10.95 5.62 1.04
C THR A 170 -9.43 5.67 1.13
N GLY A 171 -8.74 5.70 0.01
CA GLY A 171 -7.29 5.57 -0.11
C GLY A 171 -6.78 4.16 0.20
N ARG A 172 -7.63 3.13 0.26
CA ARG A 172 -7.23 1.75 0.58
C ARG A 172 -6.79 0.98 -0.65
N ILE A 173 -5.77 0.15 -0.50
CA ILE A 173 -5.44 -0.87 -1.49
C ILE A 173 -6.51 -1.96 -1.39
N VAL A 174 -7.22 -2.20 -2.49
CA VAL A 174 -8.29 -3.20 -2.58
C VAL A 174 -7.90 -4.44 -3.36
N PHE A 175 -6.81 -4.36 -4.13
CA PHE A 175 -6.25 -5.50 -4.85
C PHE A 175 -4.75 -5.34 -5.07
N VAL A 176 -4.04 -6.46 -5.07
CA VAL A 176 -2.61 -6.56 -5.40
C VAL A 176 -2.44 -7.75 -6.35
N GLY A 177 -1.95 -7.49 -7.55
CA GLY A 177 -1.67 -8.50 -8.56
C GLY A 177 -0.18 -8.62 -8.88
N ASP A 178 0.24 -9.74 -9.41
CA ASP A 178 1.63 -9.98 -9.82
C ASP A 178 1.89 -9.46 -11.24
N GLY A 179 3.00 -8.76 -11.42
CA GLY A 179 3.39 -8.16 -12.69
C GLY A 179 2.92 -6.72 -12.89
N ASN A 180 3.05 -6.22 -14.13
CA ASN A 180 2.73 -4.85 -14.55
C ASN A 180 1.99 -4.80 -15.90
N GLY A 181 1.22 -5.83 -16.23
CA GLY A 181 0.49 -5.93 -17.47
C GLY A 181 -0.98 -6.29 -17.29
N LYS A 182 -1.68 -6.53 -18.41
CA LYS A 182 -3.11 -6.91 -18.39
C LYS A 182 -3.41 -8.10 -17.49
N ALA A 183 -2.55 -9.11 -17.53
CA ALA A 183 -2.71 -10.34 -16.75
C ALA A 183 -2.70 -10.11 -15.22
N SER A 184 -1.99 -9.08 -14.75
CA SER A 184 -1.94 -8.75 -13.31
C SER A 184 -3.29 -8.33 -12.74
N LEU A 185 -4.27 -7.98 -13.55
CA LEU A 185 -5.60 -7.52 -13.17
C LEU A 185 -6.71 -8.57 -13.40
N GLU A 186 -6.41 -9.73 -14.00
CA GLU A 186 -7.44 -10.74 -14.32
C GLU A 186 -8.19 -11.21 -13.08
N GLU A 187 -7.48 -11.50 -12.01
CA GLU A 187 -8.09 -11.91 -10.75
C GLU A 187 -8.97 -10.80 -10.14
N PHE A 188 -8.57 -9.55 -10.28
CA PHE A 188 -9.37 -8.41 -9.83
C PHE A 188 -10.70 -8.34 -10.57
N TRP A 189 -10.68 -8.46 -11.91
CA TRP A 189 -11.89 -8.46 -12.73
C TRP A 189 -12.83 -9.60 -12.39
N ASN A 190 -12.28 -10.78 -12.09
CA ASN A 190 -13.06 -11.95 -11.68
C ASN A 190 -13.72 -11.74 -10.30
N LYS A 191 -12.97 -11.19 -9.33
CA LYS A 191 -13.50 -10.87 -7.99
C LYS A 191 -14.56 -9.76 -8.02
N LEU A 192 -14.43 -8.81 -8.92
CA LEU A 192 -15.37 -7.72 -9.06
C LEU A 192 -16.74 -8.21 -9.62
N GLY A 193 -16.72 -9.15 -10.58
CA GLY A 193 -17.93 -9.74 -11.15
C GLY A 193 -18.88 -8.68 -11.73
N ASP A 194 -20.15 -8.75 -11.37
CA ASP A 194 -21.20 -7.81 -11.85
C ASP A 194 -21.00 -6.37 -11.34
N ARG A 195 -20.26 -6.18 -10.24
CA ARG A 195 -19.91 -4.86 -9.68
C ARG A 195 -19.01 -4.03 -10.58
N LYS A 196 -18.51 -4.58 -11.68
CA LYS A 196 -17.83 -3.82 -12.72
C LYS A 196 -18.64 -2.62 -13.22
N ASN A 197 -19.96 -2.72 -13.20
CA ASN A 197 -20.86 -1.66 -13.63
C ASN A 197 -20.98 -0.50 -12.61
N ASP A 198 -20.53 -0.69 -11.38
CA ASP A 198 -20.56 0.33 -10.33
C ASP A 198 -19.37 1.29 -10.44
N ILE A 199 -18.30 0.87 -11.13
CA ILE A 199 -17.10 1.69 -11.36
C ILE A 199 -17.44 2.81 -12.36
N LYS A 200 -17.31 4.05 -11.90
CA LYS A 200 -17.58 5.27 -12.71
C LYS A 200 -16.33 5.77 -13.44
N ALA A 201 -15.19 5.79 -12.76
CA ALA A 201 -13.95 6.21 -13.37
C ALA A 201 -12.73 5.49 -12.80
N VAL A 202 -11.72 5.34 -13.67
CA VAL A 202 -10.44 4.69 -13.35
C VAL A 202 -9.31 5.63 -13.70
N CYS A 203 -8.46 5.95 -12.71
CA CYS A 203 -7.25 6.73 -12.93
C CYS A 203 -6.05 5.79 -13.18
N THR A 204 -5.30 6.03 -14.26
CA THR A 204 -4.09 5.27 -14.59
C THR A 204 -2.97 6.19 -15.04
N ASP A 205 -1.76 5.65 -15.15
CA ASP A 205 -0.68 6.26 -15.90
C ASP A 205 -0.90 6.16 -17.43
N LEU A 206 0.07 6.62 -18.21
CA LEU A 206 0.08 6.54 -19.69
C LEU A 206 0.42 5.13 -20.22
N SER A 207 -0.01 4.07 -19.51
CA SER A 207 0.24 2.68 -19.89
C SER A 207 -0.82 2.16 -20.86
N SER A 208 -0.40 1.76 -22.04
CA SER A 208 -1.30 1.12 -23.02
C SER A 208 -1.84 -0.23 -22.52
N ALA A 209 -1.10 -0.92 -21.63
CA ALA A 209 -1.52 -2.18 -21.06
C ALA A 209 -2.72 -1.98 -20.11
N TYR A 210 -2.64 -0.99 -19.23
CA TYR A 210 -3.74 -0.68 -18.29
C TYR A 210 -4.92 -0.03 -19.02
N THR A 211 -4.66 0.92 -19.94
CA THR A 211 -5.71 1.48 -20.79
C THR A 211 -6.52 0.38 -21.49
N GLY A 212 -5.83 -0.57 -22.14
CA GLY A 212 -6.50 -1.67 -22.81
C GLY A 212 -7.22 -2.65 -21.87
N ALA A 213 -6.68 -2.89 -20.67
CA ALA A 213 -7.33 -3.75 -19.67
C ALA A 213 -8.61 -3.11 -19.11
N VAL A 214 -8.56 -1.81 -18.79
CA VAL A 214 -9.72 -1.04 -18.31
C VAL A 214 -10.81 -0.97 -19.38
N THR A 215 -10.48 -0.55 -20.60
CA THR A 215 -11.46 -0.43 -21.70
C THR A 215 -12.16 -1.76 -22.00
N ALA A 216 -11.43 -2.88 -21.92
CA ALA A 216 -11.99 -4.20 -22.20
C ALA A 216 -12.90 -4.72 -21.06
N ASN A 217 -12.61 -4.39 -19.79
CA ASN A 217 -13.32 -4.95 -18.63
C ASN A 217 -14.35 -4.01 -18.01
N LEU A 218 -14.20 -2.69 -18.21
CA LEU A 218 -15.05 -1.64 -17.66
C LEU A 218 -15.55 -0.71 -18.78
N PRO A 219 -16.37 -1.18 -19.72
CA PRO A 219 -16.78 -0.38 -20.89
C PRO A 219 -17.61 0.85 -20.52
N ASN A 220 -18.24 0.85 -19.34
CA ASN A 220 -19.07 1.95 -18.85
C ASN A 220 -18.29 2.95 -17.98
N ALA A 221 -17.06 2.65 -17.61
CA ALA A 221 -16.23 3.52 -16.78
C ALA A 221 -15.40 4.47 -17.65
N SER A 222 -15.27 5.71 -17.20
CA SER A 222 -14.38 6.68 -17.82
C SER A 222 -12.93 6.42 -17.40
N LEU A 223 -12.03 6.38 -18.36
CA LEU A 223 -10.60 6.35 -18.10
C LEU A 223 -10.10 7.79 -17.90
N VAL A 224 -9.35 8.03 -16.82
CA VAL A 224 -8.70 9.31 -16.53
C VAL A 224 -7.20 9.09 -16.49
N VAL A 225 -6.46 9.89 -17.25
CA VAL A 225 -4.99 9.88 -17.20
C VAL A 225 -4.52 10.95 -16.22
N ASP A 226 -3.66 10.54 -15.30
CA ASP A 226 -3.11 11.43 -14.29
C ASP A 226 -2.16 12.48 -14.91
N HIS A 227 -2.41 13.75 -14.58
CA HIS A 227 -1.62 14.89 -15.06
C HIS A 227 -0.14 14.79 -14.70
N PHE A 228 0.19 14.24 -13.53
CA PHE A 228 1.58 14.07 -13.10
C PHE A 228 2.39 13.24 -14.11
N HIS A 229 1.80 12.16 -14.63
CA HIS A 229 2.48 11.29 -15.61
C HIS A 229 2.64 11.97 -16.96
N VAL A 230 1.72 12.83 -17.38
CA VAL A 230 1.84 13.65 -18.60
C VAL A 230 2.98 14.65 -18.44
N VAL A 231 3.05 15.38 -17.32
CA VAL A 231 4.14 16.31 -17.01
C VAL A 231 5.49 15.61 -16.89
N LYS A 232 5.52 14.44 -16.25
CA LYS A 232 6.72 13.60 -16.16
C LYS A 232 7.23 13.20 -17.54
N LEU A 233 6.34 12.75 -18.42
CA LEU A 233 6.72 12.40 -19.79
C LEU A 233 7.28 13.62 -20.55
N MET A 234 6.67 14.80 -20.40
CA MET A 234 7.20 16.04 -20.99
C MET A 234 8.61 16.35 -20.47
N ASN A 235 8.86 16.21 -19.18
CA ASN A 235 10.18 16.37 -18.58
C ASN A 235 11.21 15.38 -19.14
N GLU A 236 10.81 14.15 -19.40
CA GLU A 236 11.65 13.14 -20.07
C GLU A 236 11.98 13.55 -21.51
N ARG A 237 11.01 14.08 -22.26
CA ARG A 237 11.22 14.60 -23.61
C ARG A 237 12.17 15.81 -23.63
N MET A 238 12.01 16.72 -22.65
CA MET A 238 12.92 17.85 -22.46
C MET A 238 14.36 17.39 -22.19
N ASP A 239 14.55 16.42 -21.27
CA ASP A 239 15.91 15.92 -20.98
C ASP A 239 16.49 15.12 -22.17
N GLN A 240 15.66 14.43 -22.94
CA GLN A 240 16.07 13.78 -24.18
C GLN A 240 16.59 14.82 -25.19
N LEU A 241 15.85 15.91 -25.43
CA LEU A 241 16.27 16.99 -26.31
C LEU A 241 17.59 17.61 -25.84
N ARG A 242 17.66 17.97 -24.55
CA ARG A 242 18.89 18.53 -23.95
C ARG A 242 20.09 17.64 -24.20
N ARG A 243 19.96 16.32 -24.03
CA ARG A 243 21.06 15.35 -24.28
C ARG A 243 21.44 15.28 -25.75
N GLN A 244 20.46 15.29 -26.67
CA GLN A 244 20.72 15.32 -28.12
C GLN A 244 21.53 16.55 -28.51
N LEU A 245 21.10 17.73 -28.07
CA LEU A 245 21.78 18.98 -28.36
C LEU A 245 23.16 19.06 -27.70
N TRP A 246 23.33 18.55 -26.50
CA TRP A 246 24.63 18.47 -25.85
C TRP A 246 25.61 17.56 -26.62
N HIS A 247 25.14 16.46 -27.19
CA HIS A 247 25.99 15.58 -28.01
C HIS A 247 26.35 16.19 -29.38
N ALA A 248 25.41 16.94 -29.96
CA ALA A 248 25.60 17.59 -31.27
C ALA A 248 26.49 18.85 -31.18
N GLU A 249 26.56 19.51 -30.02
CA GLU A 249 27.29 20.76 -29.85
C GLU A 249 28.82 20.52 -29.89
N LYS A 250 29.50 21.27 -30.77
CA LYS A 250 30.97 21.17 -30.97
C LYS A 250 31.73 22.17 -30.09
N ASP A 251 31.13 23.33 -29.79
CA ASP A 251 31.74 24.36 -28.95
C ASP A 251 31.77 23.89 -27.49
N VAL A 252 32.98 23.84 -26.93
CA VAL A 252 33.20 23.35 -25.55
C VAL A 252 32.49 24.22 -24.51
N ASN A 253 32.41 25.54 -24.73
CA ASN A 253 31.80 26.47 -23.79
C ASN A 253 30.27 26.35 -23.82
N LYS A 254 29.66 26.31 -25.00
CA LYS A 254 28.22 26.06 -25.18
C LYS A 254 27.83 24.69 -24.62
N ARG A 255 28.63 23.67 -24.87
CA ARG A 255 28.43 22.33 -24.33
C ARG A 255 28.43 22.29 -22.80
N LYS A 256 29.33 23.07 -22.13
CA LYS A 256 29.34 23.22 -20.66
C LYS A 256 28.06 23.87 -20.14
N VAL A 257 27.56 24.89 -20.82
CA VAL A 257 26.29 25.56 -20.47
C VAL A 257 25.14 24.55 -20.52
N ILE A 258 24.97 23.80 -21.61
CA ILE A 258 23.90 22.82 -21.78
C ILE A 258 23.97 21.70 -20.72
N LYS A 259 25.18 21.15 -20.43
CA LYS A 259 25.37 20.04 -19.50
C LYS A 259 24.80 20.31 -18.11
N GLY A 260 25.02 21.50 -17.59
CA GLY A 260 24.65 21.81 -16.21
C GLY A 260 23.18 22.25 -15.99
N THR A 261 22.34 22.28 -17.04
CA THR A 261 21.01 22.91 -16.97
C THR A 261 19.84 21.94 -16.78
N ARG A 262 20.10 20.64 -16.66
CA ARG A 262 19.03 19.62 -16.49
C ARG A 262 17.98 20.02 -15.46
N TRP A 263 18.39 20.27 -14.23
CA TRP A 263 17.47 20.53 -13.12
C TRP A 263 16.76 21.87 -13.21
N ILE A 264 17.37 22.86 -13.90
CA ILE A 264 16.75 24.16 -14.12
C ILE A 264 15.66 24.07 -15.19
N LEU A 265 15.96 23.38 -16.30
CA LEU A 265 15.00 23.16 -17.39
C LEU A 265 13.78 22.34 -16.97
N LEU A 266 13.96 21.37 -16.06
CA LEU A 266 12.88 20.52 -15.57
C LEU A 266 12.06 21.13 -14.44
N ARG A 267 12.57 22.18 -13.78
CA ARG A 267 11.86 22.89 -12.73
C ARG A 267 10.78 23.79 -13.33
N ASN A 268 9.73 24.03 -12.56
CA ASN A 268 8.71 25.02 -12.87
C ASN A 268 9.32 26.42 -12.90
N GLY A 269 9.00 27.23 -13.89
CA GLY A 269 9.53 28.60 -13.99
C GLY A 269 9.19 29.43 -12.75
N ASN A 270 7.98 29.30 -12.22
CA ASN A 270 7.52 29.97 -11.02
C ASN A 270 8.26 29.54 -9.73
N ASP A 271 8.90 28.38 -9.72
CA ASP A 271 9.67 27.85 -8.57
C ASP A 271 11.15 28.23 -8.60
N ILE A 272 11.57 29.03 -9.58
CA ILE A 272 12.95 29.50 -9.72
C ILE A 272 13.08 30.89 -9.11
N PHE A 273 13.33 30.96 -7.81
CA PHE A 273 13.45 32.23 -7.06
C PHE A 273 14.85 32.84 -7.08
N ASP A 274 15.90 32.03 -7.21
CA ASP A 274 17.29 32.45 -7.17
C ASP A 274 17.69 33.13 -8.49
N ALA A 275 18.16 34.36 -8.41
CA ALA A 275 18.60 35.17 -9.57
C ALA A 275 19.71 34.48 -10.39
N LYS A 276 20.63 33.77 -9.73
CA LYS A 276 21.68 32.98 -10.40
C LYS A 276 21.11 31.87 -11.28
N TYR A 277 20.08 31.20 -10.81
CA TYR A 277 19.41 30.16 -11.61
C TYR A 277 18.58 30.76 -12.74
N LYS A 278 17.92 31.93 -12.54
CA LYS A 278 17.23 32.64 -13.62
C LYS A 278 18.21 33.04 -14.74
N THR A 279 19.31 33.71 -14.39
CA THR A 279 20.35 34.10 -15.37
C THR A 279 20.89 32.88 -16.13
N ARG A 280 21.05 31.76 -15.44
CA ARG A 280 21.56 30.53 -16.06
C ARG A 280 20.52 29.88 -16.99
N LEU A 281 19.23 29.97 -16.66
CA LEU A 281 18.14 29.57 -17.53
C LEU A 281 18.12 30.44 -18.79
N ASP A 282 18.11 31.75 -18.63
CA ASP A 282 18.09 32.71 -19.75
C ASP A 282 19.28 32.49 -20.69
N ASN A 283 20.48 32.26 -20.15
CA ASN A 283 21.66 31.99 -20.96
C ASN A 283 21.52 30.71 -21.81
N VAL A 284 20.92 29.63 -21.29
CA VAL A 284 20.77 28.40 -22.08
C VAL A 284 19.65 28.51 -23.09
N LEU A 285 18.56 29.23 -22.76
CA LEU A 285 17.44 29.45 -23.68
C LEU A 285 17.87 30.34 -24.86
N ASN A 286 18.59 31.43 -24.58
CA ASN A 286 19.13 32.33 -25.61
C ASN A 286 20.20 31.69 -26.50
N LEU A 287 20.93 30.70 -26.00
CA LEU A 287 21.95 29.98 -26.77
C LEU A 287 21.38 28.89 -27.70
N ASN A 288 20.15 28.46 -27.45
CA ASN A 288 19.61 27.29 -28.13
C ASN A 288 18.09 27.38 -28.32
N GLU A 289 17.68 27.82 -29.51
CA GLU A 289 16.28 27.98 -29.89
C GLU A 289 15.43 26.71 -29.67
N PRO A 290 15.85 25.48 -30.05
CA PRO A 290 15.08 24.28 -29.74
C PRO A 290 14.84 24.07 -28.25
N LEU A 291 15.78 24.38 -27.36
CA LEU A 291 15.58 24.29 -25.92
C LEU A 291 14.61 25.37 -25.41
N MET A 292 14.66 26.54 -25.98
CA MET A 292 13.74 27.66 -25.67
C MET A 292 12.30 27.26 -26.02
N ILE A 293 12.06 26.78 -27.24
CA ILE A 293 10.73 26.32 -27.68
C ILE A 293 10.23 25.20 -26.76
N ALA A 294 11.07 24.21 -26.48
CA ALA A 294 10.66 23.09 -25.63
C ALA A 294 10.39 23.52 -24.18
N TYR A 295 11.12 24.49 -23.64
CA TYR A 295 10.90 25.02 -22.30
C TYR A 295 9.55 25.73 -22.21
N TYR A 296 9.22 26.62 -23.12
CA TYR A 296 7.93 27.29 -23.12
C TYR A 296 6.78 26.30 -23.31
N LEU A 297 6.87 25.37 -24.25
CA LEU A 297 5.87 24.32 -24.40
C LEU A 297 5.73 23.43 -23.16
N LYS A 298 6.81 23.22 -22.40
CA LYS A 298 6.71 22.51 -21.09
C LYS A 298 5.93 23.32 -20.06
N GLU A 299 6.13 24.64 -20.00
CA GLU A 299 5.35 25.51 -19.10
C GLU A 299 3.88 25.56 -19.55
N ASP A 300 3.62 25.77 -20.85
CA ASP A 300 2.26 25.86 -21.42
C ASP A 300 1.47 24.55 -21.26
N LEU A 301 2.14 23.40 -21.20
CA LEU A 301 1.47 22.12 -21.00
C LEU A 301 0.62 22.08 -19.72
N ARG A 302 1.01 22.82 -18.70
CA ARG A 302 0.30 22.86 -17.40
C ARG A 302 -1.01 23.62 -17.49
N GLU A 303 -1.11 24.55 -18.44
CA GLU A 303 -2.33 25.33 -18.66
C GLU A 303 -3.52 24.45 -19.04
N ILE A 304 -3.29 23.21 -19.51
CA ILE A 304 -4.35 22.22 -19.76
C ILE A 304 -5.20 22.01 -18.51
N TRP A 305 -4.62 21.99 -17.31
CA TRP A 305 -5.34 21.72 -16.05
C TRP A 305 -5.66 22.99 -15.23
N ASN A 306 -5.27 24.16 -15.74
CA ASN A 306 -5.60 25.46 -15.14
C ASN A 306 -6.89 26.06 -15.71
N GLN A 307 -7.52 25.41 -16.69
CA GLN A 307 -8.76 25.88 -17.29
C GLN A 307 -9.96 25.65 -16.37
N THR A 308 -11.03 26.41 -16.57
CA THR A 308 -12.26 26.32 -15.78
C THR A 308 -13.20 25.24 -16.26
N ASN A 309 -13.07 24.81 -17.50
CA ASN A 309 -13.94 23.80 -18.11
C ASN A 309 -13.17 22.96 -19.15
N LYS A 310 -13.83 21.88 -19.57
CA LYS A 310 -13.30 20.87 -20.48
C LYS A 310 -13.06 21.39 -21.90
N ASP A 311 -13.93 22.29 -22.38
CA ASP A 311 -13.85 22.80 -23.75
C ASP A 311 -12.65 23.73 -23.90
N ASP A 312 -12.41 24.62 -22.93
CA ASP A 312 -11.22 25.47 -22.92
C ASP A 312 -9.94 24.61 -22.84
N ALA A 313 -9.94 23.58 -22.01
CA ALA A 313 -8.80 22.67 -21.92
C ALA A 313 -8.54 21.92 -23.24
N GLU A 314 -9.59 21.56 -23.97
CA GLU A 314 -9.45 20.95 -25.29
C GLU A 314 -8.81 21.93 -26.30
N LEU A 315 -9.18 23.21 -26.28
CA LEU A 315 -8.56 24.22 -27.11
C LEU A 315 -7.06 24.37 -26.80
N VAL A 316 -6.70 24.40 -25.50
CA VAL A 316 -5.29 24.47 -25.06
C VAL A 316 -4.51 23.24 -25.55
N ILE A 317 -5.06 22.01 -25.42
CA ILE A 317 -4.40 20.80 -25.90
C ILE A 317 -4.19 20.88 -27.43
N ASN A 318 -5.20 21.28 -28.17
CA ASN A 318 -5.13 21.34 -29.63
C ASN A 318 -4.07 22.35 -30.11
N GLU A 319 -4.02 23.51 -29.47
CA GLU A 319 -3.02 24.56 -29.77
C GLU A 319 -1.61 24.08 -29.39
N TRP A 320 -1.44 23.47 -28.22
CA TRP A 320 -0.16 22.92 -27.79
C TRP A 320 0.35 21.86 -28.80
N VAL A 321 -0.54 20.96 -29.23
CA VAL A 321 -0.22 19.91 -30.21
C VAL A 321 0.19 20.55 -31.53
N ARG A 322 -0.50 21.59 -31.99
CA ARG A 322 -0.16 22.31 -33.22
C ARG A 322 1.25 22.90 -33.15
N GLN A 323 1.55 23.66 -32.09
CA GLN A 323 2.86 24.28 -31.89
C GLN A 323 4.00 23.24 -31.79
N ALA A 324 3.78 22.15 -31.05
CA ALA A 324 4.76 21.08 -30.95
C ALA A 324 5.04 20.38 -32.27
N MET A 325 4.03 20.20 -33.13
CA MET A 325 4.18 19.64 -34.47
C MET A 325 4.91 20.63 -35.42
N ASP A 326 4.54 21.90 -35.38
CA ASP A 326 5.13 22.94 -36.20
C ASP A 326 6.61 23.19 -35.86
N SER A 327 7.03 22.95 -34.64
CA SER A 327 8.42 23.04 -34.18
C SER A 327 9.36 22.07 -34.89
N LYS A 328 8.85 20.96 -35.43
CA LYS A 328 9.62 19.85 -36.04
C LYS A 328 10.67 19.22 -35.13
N ILE A 329 10.65 19.55 -33.84
CA ILE A 329 11.55 19.00 -32.83
C ILE A 329 11.06 17.60 -32.44
N GLN A 330 11.81 16.57 -32.79
CA GLN A 330 11.36 15.18 -32.68
C GLN A 330 10.84 14.75 -31.31
N PRO A 331 11.46 15.09 -30.18
CA PRO A 331 10.91 14.78 -28.85
C PRO A 331 9.54 15.44 -28.60
N LEU A 332 9.30 16.66 -29.09
CA LEU A 332 8.03 17.40 -28.97
C LEU A 332 6.95 16.80 -29.90
N VAL A 333 7.31 16.46 -31.13
CA VAL A 333 6.41 15.77 -32.08
C VAL A 333 5.92 14.43 -31.49
N LYS A 334 6.82 13.67 -30.84
CA LYS A 334 6.43 12.43 -30.13
C LYS A 334 5.51 12.70 -28.94
N MET A 335 5.74 13.78 -28.21
CA MET A 335 4.84 14.19 -27.12
C MET A 335 3.46 14.59 -27.64
N ALA A 336 3.41 15.37 -28.74
CA ALA A 336 2.16 15.75 -29.42
C ALA A 336 1.34 14.53 -29.87
N ALA A 337 1.99 13.53 -30.44
CA ALA A 337 1.33 12.27 -30.80
C ALA A 337 0.73 11.55 -29.59
N THR A 338 1.45 11.53 -28.46
CA THR A 338 0.93 10.96 -27.20
C THR A 338 -0.26 11.74 -26.69
N LEU A 339 -0.18 13.09 -26.62
CA LEU A 339 -1.30 13.93 -26.16
C LEU A 339 -2.56 13.74 -27.04
N ARG A 340 -2.38 13.64 -28.36
CA ARG A 340 -3.51 13.36 -29.28
C ARG A 340 -4.18 12.02 -28.98
N ALA A 341 -3.38 10.97 -28.76
CA ALA A 341 -3.88 9.62 -28.49
C ALA A 341 -4.62 9.54 -27.14
N TYR A 342 -4.14 10.26 -26.14
CA TYR A 342 -4.70 10.24 -24.79
C TYR A 342 -5.62 11.42 -24.48
N LYS A 343 -5.90 12.32 -25.45
CA LYS A 343 -6.71 13.53 -25.26
C LYS A 343 -8.05 13.26 -24.56
N PRO A 344 -8.87 12.27 -24.99
CA PRO A 344 -10.15 12.01 -24.31
C PRO A 344 -9.98 11.66 -22.83
N TYR A 345 -8.94 10.92 -22.48
CA TYR A 345 -8.65 10.48 -21.12
C TYR A 345 -8.05 11.59 -20.23
N ILE A 346 -7.30 12.52 -20.83
CA ILE A 346 -6.80 13.73 -20.15
C ILE A 346 -7.98 14.66 -19.85
N LEU A 347 -8.86 14.88 -20.81
CA LEU A 347 -10.04 15.74 -20.64
C LEU A 347 -11.09 15.16 -19.71
N ALA A 348 -11.16 13.83 -19.54
CA ALA A 348 -12.05 13.18 -18.57
C ALA A 348 -11.75 13.58 -17.12
N TRP A 349 -10.57 14.14 -16.82
CA TRP A 349 -10.27 14.70 -15.53
C TRP A 349 -11.28 15.79 -15.11
N TYR A 350 -11.76 16.61 -16.03
CA TYR A 350 -12.73 17.67 -15.77
C TYR A 350 -14.10 17.15 -15.33
N ASP A 351 -14.44 15.92 -15.72
CA ASP A 351 -15.72 15.29 -15.38
C ASP A 351 -15.69 14.66 -13.98
N TYR A 352 -14.49 14.22 -13.50
CA TYR A 352 -14.37 13.41 -12.28
C TYR A 352 -13.47 14.00 -11.21
N LEU A 353 -12.54 14.88 -11.56
CA LEU A 353 -11.54 15.52 -10.67
C LEU A 353 -10.71 14.50 -9.85
N ILE A 354 -10.48 13.30 -10.40
CA ILE A 354 -9.65 12.26 -9.77
C ILE A 354 -8.21 12.31 -10.28
N SER A 355 -7.27 11.93 -9.44
CA SER A 355 -5.85 11.86 -9.78
C SER A 355 -5.18 10.67 -9.10
N ASN A 356 -3.97 10.33 -9.55
CA ASN A 356 -3.11 9.31 -8.92
C ASN A 356 -2.35 9.81 -7.67
N GLY A 357 -2.58 11.05 -7.25
CA GLY A 357 -1.91 11.63 -6.07
C GLY A 357 -2.01 10.76 -4.81
N PRO A 358 -3.20 10.24 -4.43
CA PRO A 358 -3.31 9.29 -3.33
C PRO A 358 -2.46 8.04 -3.52
N THR A 359 -2.39 7.49 -4.74
CA THR A 359 -1.64 6.28 -5.09
C THR A 359 -0.13 6.52 -5.05
N GLU A 360 0.35 7.71 -5.46
CA GLU A 360 1.75 8.09 -5.27
C GLU A 360 2.13 8.13 -3.78
N GLY A 361 1.26 8.69 -2.94
CA GLY A 361 1.42 8.66 -1.48
C GLY A 361 1.51 7.21 -0.94
N ILE A 362 0.69 6.30 -1.48
CA ILE A 362 0.72 4.86 -1.16
C ILE A 362 2.04 4.24 -1.60
N ASN A 363 2.49 4.51 -2.82
CA ASN A 363 3.76 4.00 -3.33
C ASN A 363 4.95 4.45 -2.46
N ASN A 364 4.92 5.66 -1.91
CA ASN A 364 5.92 6.12 -0.96
C ASN A 364 5.85 5.35 0.37
N LYS A 365 4.66 5.06 0.91
CA LYS A 365 4.49 4.19 2.08
C LYS A 365 4.96 2.76 1.82
N ILE A 366 4.71 2.21 0.63
CA ILE A 366 5.20 0.88 0.21
C ILE A 366 6.73 0.85 0.21
N LYS A 367 7.39 1.92 -0.29
CA LYS A 367 8.86 2.02 -0.24
C LYS A 367 9.39 2.01 1.20
N VAL A 368 8.71 2.70 2.13
CA VAL A 368 9.07 2.70 3.56
C VAL A 368 8.86 1.31 4.16
N LEU A 369 7.69 0.68 3.93
CA LEU A 369 7.40 -0.68 4.40
C LEU A 369 8.47 -1.68 3.92
N LYS A 370 8.84 -1.65 2.65
CA LYS A 370 9.89 -2.51 2.09
C LYS A 370 11.24 -2.32 2.79
N ARG A 371 11.61 -1.08 3.14
CA ARG A 371 12.84 -0.80 3.89
C ARG A 371 12.77 -1.34 5.31
N GLN A 372 11.64 -1.16 6.01
CA GLN A 372 11.43 -1.66 7.37
C GLN A 372 11.44 -3.20 7.45
N MET A 373 11.01 -3.87 6.38
CA MET A 373 11.01 -5.34 6.33
C MET A 373 12.40 -5.93 6.01
N TYR A 374 13.40 -5.13 5.63
CA TYR A 374 14.75 -5.59 5.23
C TYR A 374 14.72 -6.70 4.16
N GLY A 375 13.70 -6.71 3.33
CA GLY A 375 13.37 -7.76 2.38
C GLY A 375 12.26 -8.68 2.91
N PHE A 376 11.55 -9.33 2.00
CA PHE A 376 10.48 -10.29 2.32
C PHE A 376 10.65 -11.55 1.49
N ARG A 377 10.41 -12.71 2.12
CA ARG A 377 10.44 -14.03 1.46
C ARG A 377 9.04 -14.59 1.26
N ASN A 378 8.08 -14.15 2.07
CA ASN A 378 6.70 -14.60 2.00
C ASN A 378 5.85 -13.51 1.33
N ASP A 379 5.42 -13.81 0.11
CA ASP A 379 4.67 -12.88 -0.72
C ASP A 379 3.25 -12.64 -0.20
N GLU A 380 2.59 -13.67 0.33
CA GLU A 380 1.28 -13.55 0.96
C GLU A 380 1.32 -12.60 2.16
N PHE A 381 2.34 -12.74 3.02
CA PHE A 381 2.51 -11.85 4.17
C PHE A 381 2.75 -10.40 3.73
N PHE A 382 3.52 -10.21 2.67
CA PHE A 382 3.76 -8.87 2.11
C PHE A 382 2.47 -8.27 1.55
N THR A 383 1.69 -9.03 0.80
CA THR A 383 0.39 -8.62 0.24
C THR A 383 -0.59 -8.22 1.35
N LEU A 384 -0.70 -9.01 2.41
CA LEU A 384 -1.53 -8.66 3.57
C LEU A 384 -1.06 -7.38 4.27
N LYS A 385 0.26 -7.15 4.37
CA LYS A 385 0.81 -5.88 4.89
C LYS A 385 0.47 -4.69 4.00
N LEU A 386 0.36 -4.88 2.68
CA LEU A 386 -0.08 -3.84 1.75
C LEU A 386 -1.55 -3.49 1.99
N TYR A 387 -2.44 -4.45 2.15
CA TYR A 387 -3.84 -4.19 2.48
C TYR A 387 -4.01 -3.45 3.83
N ALA A 388 -3.16 -3.77 4.81
CA ALA A 388 -3.15 -3.11 6.13
C ALA A 388 -2.48 -1.73 6.16
N LEU A 389 -1.91 -1.25 5.05
CA LEU A 389 -1.02 -0.08 5.00
C LEU A 389 -1.67 1.23 5.47
N HIS A 390 -2.99 1.33 5.41
CA HIS A 390 -3.76 2.51 5.78
C HIS A 390 -4.35 2.46 7.19
N ASP A 391 -4.35 1.30 7.82
CA ASP A 391 -4.96 1.15 9.13
C ASP A 391 -4.00 1.62 10.22
N LYS A 392 -4.24 2.86 10.71
CA LYS A 392 -3.43 3.51 11.74
C LYS A 392 -4.05 3.41 13.14
N ARG A 393 -5.17 2.71 13.32
CA ARG A 393 -5.83 2.67 14.62
C ARG A 393 -5.01 1.83 15.59
N LEU A 394 -4.43 2.50 16.60
CA LEU A 394 -3.98 1.86 17.82
C LEU A 394 -5.24 1.33 18.51
N ARG A 395 -5.28 0.05 18.83
CA ARG A 395 -6.26 -0.49 19.76
C ARG A 395 -5.71 -0.18 21.15
N ILE A 396 -6.17 0.89 21.77
CA ILE A 396 -5.92 1.17 23.17
C ILE A 396 -6.93 0.38 24.01
#